data_768cde426dcd87554bedee7bd0089ae1
#
_entry.id   768cde426dcd87554bedee7bd0089ae1
#
_cell.length_a   1.000
_cell.length_b   1.000
_cell.length_c   1.000
_cell.angle_alpha   90.00
_cell.angle_beta   90.00
_cell.angle_gamma   90.00
#
_symmetry.space_group_name_H-M   'P 1'
#
loop_
_entity.id
_entity.type
_entity.pdbx_description
1 polymer ?
#
loop_
_entity_poly.entity_id
_entity_poly.type
_entity_poly.pdbx_seq_one_letter_code
_entity_poly.pdbx_strand_id
1 'polypeptide(L)'
;MGFRTDLYIDRDIPTQLLVKAIRRSLELEMGQVAVYAVDDFEARATSLADPFVRVLVLQTTIPGDFPLALDLRMKDDRPADFESFVSTISKDIGAPVLTDETGINPAFADDWFMVTPDGATSVVTADSEALATDTPALLLVPKFRLFYEAHKEATLAPTG
;
A
#
# COMPACT_ATOMS: atom_id res chain seq x y z
N MET A 1 1.55 21.56 -0.39
CA MET A 1 2.75 20.75 -0.15
C MET A 1 2.45 19.28 -0.36
N GLY A 2 3.40 18.50 -0.74
CA GLY A 2 3.16 17.10 -1.05
C GLY A 2 2.99 16.19 0.15
N PHE A 3 2.50 14.99 -0.11
CA PHE A 3 2.32 13.94 0.88
C PHE A 3 2.99 12.66 0.39
N ARG A 4 3.62 11.91 1.28
CA ARG A 4 4.26 10.64 0.96
C ARG A 4 3.79 9.58 1.95
N THR A 5 3.48 8.39 1.42
CA THR A 5 3.12 7.24 2.24
C THR A 5 3.58 5.95 1.59
N ASP A 6 3.77 4.92 2.40
CA ASP A 6 4.09 3.58 1.93
C ASP A 6 2.88 2.68 2.10
N LEU A 7 2.57 1.92 1.06
CA LEU A 7 1.55 0.87 1.09
C LEU A 7 2.20 -0.46 0.76
N TYR A 8 1.76 -1.51 1.42
CA TYR A 8 2.25 -2.87 1.19
C TYR A 8 1.09 -3.78 0.87
N ILE A 9 1.24 -4.60 -0.16
CA ILE A 9 0.18 -5.48 -0.65
C ILE A 9 0.66 -6.92 -0.58
N ASP A 10 -0.24 -7.85 -0.24
CA ASP A 10 0.11 -9.24 0.06
C ASP A 10 0.47 -10.08 -1.16
N ARG A 11 0.40 -9.51 -2.36
CA ARG A 11 0.68 -10.21 -3.61
C ARG A 11 1.04 -9.23 -4.72
N ASP A 12 1.57 -9.76 -5.82
CA ASP A 12 1.75 -8.98 -7.03
C ASP A 12 0.41 -8.53 -7.58
N ILE A 13 0.36 -7.28 -8.00
CA ILE A 13 -0.82 -6.69 -8.63
C ILE A 13 -0.38 -6.11 -9.98
N PRO A 14 -1.12 -6.36 -11.07
CA PRO A 14 -0.80 -5.75 -12.37
C PRO A 14 -0.75 -4.23 -12.26
N THR A 15 0.25 -3.62 -12.90
CA THR A 15 0.47 -2.17 -12.84
C THR A 15 -0.77 -1.39 -13.26
N GLN A 16 -1.47 -1.83 -14.29
CA GLN A 16 -2.68 -1.16 -14.78
C GLN A 16 -3.79 -1.14 -13.73
N LEU A 17 -3.92 -2.21 -12.96
CA LEU A 17 -4.90 -2.29 -11.88
C LEU A 17 -4.54 -1.36 -10.71
N LEU A 18 -3.25 -1.27 -10.37
CA LEU A 18 -2.77 -0.32 -9.37
C LEU A 18 -3.06 1.12 -9.78
N VAL A 19 -2.73 1.48 -11.01
CA VAL A 19 -2.99 2.82 -11.55
C VAL A 19 -4.47 3.16 -11.45
N LYS A 20 -5.33 2.25 -11.90
CA LYS A 20 -6.78 2.45 -11.88
C LYS A 20 -7.30 2.62 -10.45
N ALA A 21 -6.85 1.77 -9.53
CA ALA A 21 -7.30 1.81 -8.14
C ALA A 21 -6.90 3.13 -7.45
N ILE A 22 -5.66 3.57 -7.63
CA ILE A 22 -5.17 4.82 -7.04
C ILE A 22 -5.88 6.02 -7.68
N ARG A 23 -6.00 6.01 -8.99
CA ARG A 23 -6.69 7.07 -9.72
C ARG A 23 -8.14 7.22 -9.25
N ARG A 24 -8.86 6.11 -9.13
CA ARG A 24 -10.25 6.11 -8.68
C ARG A 24 -10.39 6.57 -7.23
N SER A 25 -9.49 6.14 -6.36
CA SER A 25 -9.53 6.51 -4.93
C SER A 25 -9.31 8.01 -4.70
N LEU A 26 -8.60 8.68 -5.62
CA LEU A 26 -8.29 10.11 -5.53
C LEU A 26 -9.07 10.95 -6.55
N GLU A 27 -9.97 10.34 -7.31
CA GLU A 27 -10.78 11.01 -8.33
C GLU A 27 -9.90 11.75 -9.36
N LEU A 28 -8.83 11.11 -9.80
CA LEU A 28 -7.89 11.67 -10.75
C LEU A 28 -8.20 11.23 -12.18
N GLU A 29 -7.70 12.01 -13.13
CA GLU A 29 -7.83 11.72 -14.56
C GLU A 29 -6.78 10.73 -15.04
N MET A 30 -7.03 10.15 -16.22
CA MET A 30 -6.08 9.26 -16.86
C MET A 30 -4.75 9.98 -17.13
N GLY A 31 -3.64 9.32 -16.78
CA GLY A 31 -2.30 9.92 -16.92
C GLY A 31 -1.82 10.69 -15.71
N GLN A 32 -2.66 10.95 -14.72
CA GLN A 32 -2.24 11.65 -13.51
C GLN A 32 -1.57 10.77 -12.47
N VAL A 33 -1.64 9.44 -12.63
CA VAL A 33 -0.95 8.47 -11.76
C VAL A 33 0.10 7.74 -12.60
N ALA A 34 1.35 7.79 -12.17
CA ALA A 34 2.46 7.10 -12.83
C ALA A 34 3.06 6.06 -11.88
N VAL A 35 3.25 4.82 -12.37
CA VAL A 35 3.82 3.72 -11.59
C VAL A 35 5.09 3.22 -12.29
N TYR A 36 6.20 3.21 -11.56
CA TYR A 36 7.49 2.75 -12.07
C TYR A 36 8.20 1.88 -11.05
N ALA A 37 9.13 1.05 -11.54
CA ALA A 37 10.05 0.35 -10.64
C ALA A 37 10.91 1.38 -9.88
N VAL A 38 11.26 1.06 -8.64
CA VAL A 38 11.99 1.99 -7.75
C VAL A 38 13.34 2.43 -8.32
N ASP A 39 13.97 1.60 -9.15
CA ASP A 39 15.28 1.87 -9.78
C ASP A 39 15.19 2.57 -11.14
N ASP A 40 14.00 2.89 -11.63
CA ASP A 40 13.82 3.63 -12.88
C ASP A 40 13.95 5.14 -12.62
N PHE A 41 15.19 5.59 -12.48
CA PHE A 41 15.48 6.98 -12.12
C PHE A 41 15.09 7.99 -13.20
N GLU A 42 15.17 7.61 -14.47
CA GLU A 42 14.83 8.50 -15.59
C GLU A 42 13.33 8.76 -15.64
N ALA A 43 12.51 7.69 -15.61
CA ALA A 43 11.07 7.82 -15.61
C ALA A 43 10.57 8.56 -14.36
N ARG A 44 11.20 8.30 -13.21
CA ARG A 44 10.91 8.99 -11.94
C ARG A 44 11.15 10.49 -12.06
N ALA A 45 12.30 10.91 -12.58
CA ALA A 45 12.64 12.33 -12.75
C ALA A 45 11.67 13.02 -13.71
N THR A 46 11.32 12.37 -14.83
CA THR A 46 10.38 12.89 -15.80
C THR A 46 9.00 13.10 -15.17
N SER A 47 8.50 12.13 -14.42
CA SER A 47 7.19 12.20 -13.78
C SER A 47 7.14 13.26 -12.68
N LEU A 48 8.22 13.42 -11.91
CA LEU A 48 8.30 14.47 -10.89
C LEU A 48 8.27 15.87 -11.50
N ALA A 49 8.84 16.04 -12.69
CA ALA A 49 8.89 17.31 -13.39
C ALA A 49 7.58 17.63 -14.11
N ASP A 50 6.75 16.63 -14.42
CA ASP A 50 5.49 16.82 -15.16
C ASP A 50 4.39 17.30 -14.21
N PRO A 51 3.89 18.55 -14.39
CA PRO A 51 2.82 19.08 -13.52
C PRO A 51 1.48 18.35 -13.66
N PHE A 52 1.25 17.64 -14.76
CA PHE A 52 0.04 16.86 -14.95
C PHE A 52 0.00 15.60 -14.06
N VAL A 53 1.15 15.01 -13.78
CA VAL A 53 1.25 13.84 -12.89
C VAL A 53 1.05 14.29 -11.45
N ARG A 54 0.00 13.80 -10.80
CA ARG A 54 -0.32 14.16 -9.41
C ARG A 54 0.19 13.14 -8.41
N VAL A 55 0.33 11.87 -8.81
CA VAL A 55 0.84 10.80 -7.94
C VAL A 55 1.90 10.00 -8.67
N LEU A 56 3.06 9.89 -8.07
CA LEU A 56 4.14 9.00 -8.51
C LEU A 56 4.20 7.83 -7.54
N VAL A 57 4.12 6.62 -8.09
CA VAL A 57 4.20 5.37 -7.32
C VAL A 57 5.48 4.65 -7.74
N LEU A 58 6.34 4.40 -6.77
CA LEU A 58 7.54 3.60 -6.97
C LEU A 58 7.31 2.24 -6.36
N GLN A 59 7.38 1.19 -7.18
CA GLN A 59 7.13 -0.16 -6.72
C GLN A 59 8.40 -0.97 -6.59
N THR A 60 8.45 -1.81 -5.58
CA THR A 60 9.53 -2.78 -5.38
C THR A 60 8.97 -4.04 -4.74
N THR A 61 9.72 -5.14 -4.87
CA THR A 61 9.38 -6.41 -4.23
C THR A 61 10.29 -6.62 -3.02
N ILE A 62 9.69 -6.95 -1.87
CA ILE A 62 10.44 -7.28 -0.65
C ILE A 62 10.00 -8.67 -0.16
N PRO A 63 10.86 -9.39 0.55
CA PRO A 63 10.46 -10.67 1.17
C PRO A 63 9.38 -10.46 2.23
N GLY A 64 8.58 -11.49 2.48
CA GLY A 64 7.66 -11.54 3.60
C GLY A 64 6.20 -11.70 3.21
N ASP A 65 5.33 -11.36 4.14
CA ASP A 65 3.88 -11.57 4.00
C ASP A 65 3.22 -10.55 3.07
N PHE A 66 3.88 -9.40 2.86
CA PHE A 66 3.38 -8.34 1.97
C PHE A 66 4.50 -7.96 0.99
N PRO A 67 4.69 -8.76 -0.08
CA PRO A 67 5.86 -8.62 -0.94
C PRO A 67 5.85 -7.41 -1.88
N LEU A 68 4.69 -6.85 -2.18
CA LEU A 68 4.62 -5.68 -3.06
C LEU A 68 4.63 -4.40 -2.24
N ALA A 69 5.73 -3.65 -2.31
CA ALA A 69 5.89 -2.39 -1.59
C ALA A 69 5.71 -1.22 -2.56
N LEU A 70 4.87 -0.26 -2.18
CA LEU A 70 4.57 0.93 -2.97
C LEU A 70 4.95 2.18 -2.17
N ASP A 71 5.81 3.01 -2.75
CA ASP A 71 6.14 4.34 -2.24
C ASP A 71 5.30 5.34 -3.03
N LEU A 72 4.26 5.88 -2.41
CA LEU A 72 3.36 6.85 -3.03
C LEU A 72 3.83 8.27 -2.71
N ARG A 73 4.07 9.04 -3.77
CA ARG A 73 4.46 10.45 -3.64
C ARG A 73 3.40 11.29 -4.32
N MET A 74 2.64 12.00 -3.50
CA MET A 74 1.54 12.85 -3.95
C MET A 74 1.97 14.31 -3.97
N LYS A 75 1.61 15.02 -5.02
CA LYS A 75 1.84 16.48 -5.11
C LYS A 75 0.82 17.25 -4.26
N ASP A 76 -0.33 16.66 -4.06
CA ASP A 76 -1.38 17.21 -3.20
C ASP A 76 -1.19 16.79 -1.76
N ASP A 77 -1.98 17.35 -0.86
CA ASP A 77 -1.94 17.03 0.56
C ASP A 77 -2.51 15.63 0.84
N ARG A 78 -2.26 15.14 2.05
CA ARG A 78 -2.80 13.87 2.53
C ARG A 78 -4.32 13.82 2.32
N PRO A 79 -4.87 12.73 1.78
CA PRO A 79 -6.34 12.58 1.67
C PRO A 79 -7.01 12.80 3.03
N ALA A 80 -8.11 13.56 3.03
CA ALA A 80 -8.82 13.90 4.26
C ALA A 80 -9.32 12.65 4.99
N ASP A 81 -9.77 11.65 4.25
CA ASP A 81 -10.15 10.34 4.78
C ASP A 81 -9.17 9.30 4.23
N PHE A 82 -8.04 9.17 4.90
CA PHE A 82 -6.98 8.25 4.50
C PHE A 82 -7.41 6.79 4.57
N GLU A 83 -8.23 6.43 5.56
CA GLU A 83 -8.75 5.07 5.69
C GLU A 83 -9.62 4.71 4.50
N SER A 84 -10.51 5.60 4.08
CA SER A 84 -11.35 5.40 2.90
C SER A 84 -10.51 5.30 1.62
N PHE A 85 -9.44 6.09 1.50
CA PHE A 85 -8.49 6.02 0.41
C PHE A 85 -7.89 4.63 0.28
N VAL A 86 -7.35 4.09 1.39
CA VAL A 86 -6.73 2.76 1.40
C VAL A 86 -7.78 1.66 1.17
N SER A 87 -8.96 1.81 1.76
CA SER A 87 -10.07 0.84 1.60
C SER A 87 -10.53 0.73 0.15
N THR A 88 -10.63 1.85 -0.55
CA THR A 88 -10.99 1.87 -1.98
C THR A 88 -9.94 1.13 -2.81
N ILE A 89 -8.67 1.36 -2.52
CA ILE A 89 -7.57 0.66 -3.21
C ILE A 89 -7.67 -0.85 -2.96
N SER A 90 -7.80 -1.27 -1.70
CA SER A 90 -7.89 -2.68 -1.35
C SER A 90 -9.05 -3.38 -2.05
N LYS A 91 -10.21 -2.73 -2.08
CA LYS A 91 -11.41 -3.25 -2.74
C LYS A 91 -11.19 -3.39 -4.26
N ASP A 92 -10.64 -2.39 -4.89
CA ASP A 92 -10.46 -2.38 -6.34
C ASP A 92 -9.40 -3.38 -6.81
N ILE A 93 -8.33 -3.61 -6.03
CA ILE A 93 -7.31 -4.60 -6.39
C ILE A 93 -7.63 -6.01 -5.88
N GLY A 94 -8.62 -6.14 -4.98
CA GLY A 94 -9.02 -7.44 -4.44
C GLY A 94 -7.99 -8.06 -3.52
N ALA A 95 -7.20 -7.26 -2.81
CA ALA A 95 -6.12 -7.74 -1.95
C ALA A 95 -5.98 -6.87 -0.69
N PRO A 96 -5.57 -7.45 0.44
CA PRO A 96 -5.27 -6.68 1.65
C PRO A 96 -4.13 -5.68 1.42
N VAL A 97 -4.26 -4.50 2.01
CA VAL A 97 -3.27 -3.43 1.99
C VAL A 97 -2.84 -3.12 3.41
N LEU A 98 -1.54 -3.02 3.62
CA LEU A 98 -0.93 -2.70 4.90
C LEU A 98 -0.29 -1.31 4.82
N THR A 99 -0.50 -0.49 5.85
CA THR A 99 0.10 0.84 5.93
C THR A 99 0.41 1.21 7.39
N ASP A 100 1.43 2.04 7.57
CA ASP A 100 1.75 2.61 8.88
C ASP A 100 1.12 4.00 9.10
N GLU A 101 0.53 4.59 8.05
CA GLU A 101 -0.08 5.92 8.07
C GLU A 101 -1.51 5.87 8.60
N THR A 102 -1.67 5.52 9.86
CA THR A 102 -3.00 5.23 10.42
C THR A 102 -3.58 6.34 11.29
N GLY A 103 -2.76 7.32 11.67
CA GLY A 103 -3.13 8.21 12.75
C GLY A 103 -3.12 7.53 14.13
N ILE A 104 -2.65 6.29 14.20
CA ILE A 104 -2.45 5.57 15.45
C ILE A 104 -1.31 6.23 16.22
N ASN A 105 -1.36 6.14 17.54
CA ASN A 105 -0.38 6.74 18.42
C ASN A 105 1.05 6.32 18.04
N PRO A 106 1.94 7.28 17.69
CA PRO A 106 3.31 6.97 17.28
C PRO A 106 4.17 6.31 18.37
N ALA A 107 3.67 6.19 19.60
CA ALA A 107 4.33 5.43 20.63
C ALA A 107 4.44 3.92 20.32
N PHE A 108 3.67 3.41 19.37
CA PHE A 108 3.69 2.01 18.96
C PHE A 108 4.22 1.90 17.53
N ALA A 109 5.53 2.05 17.37
CA ALA A 109 6.19 2.09 16.06
C ALA A 109 6.04 0.79 15.24
N ASP A 110 5.73 -0.33 15.91
CA ASP A 110 5.56 -1.63 15.25
C ASP A 110 4.12 -1.90 14.84
N ASP A 111 3.18 -1.02 15.20
CA ASP A 111 1.78 -1.19 14.87
C ASP A 111 1.49 -0.70 13.46
N TRP A 112 0.75 -1.50 12.73
CA TRP A 112 0.37 -1.25 11.35
C TRP A 112 -1.14 -1.40 11.19
N PHE A 113 -1.67 -0.82 10.13
CA PHE A 113 -3.08 -0.82 9.84
C PHE A 113 -3.34 -1.65 8.59
N MET A 114 -4.10 -2.74 8.73
CA MET A 114 -4.42 -3.61 7.60
C MET A 114 -5.87 -3.40 7.18
N VAL A 115 -6.06 -3.15 5.89
CA VAL A 115 -7.38 -2.98 5.27
C VAL A 115 -7.60 -4.09 4.27
N THR A 116 -8.75 -4.74 4.34
CA THR A 116 -9.10 -5.85 3.47
C THR A 116 -10.16 -5.45 2.45
N PRO A 117 -10.33 -6.22 1.35
CA PRO A 117 -11.28 -5.88 0.29
C PRO A 117 -12.74 -5.78 0.73
N ASP A 118 -13.11 -6.44 1.81
CA ASP A 118 -14.46 -6.38 2.37
C ASP A 118 -14.69 -5.13 3.24
N GLY A 119 -13.69 -4.26 3.35
CA GLY A 119 -13.78 -3.03 4.13
C GLY A 119 -13.41 -3.19 5.60
N ALA A 120 -13.01 -4.39 6.04
CA ALA A 120 -12.57 -4.59 7.41
C ALA A 120 -11.19 -3.96 7.63
N THR A 121 -11.03 -3.33 8.78
CA THR A 121 -9.76 -2.72 9.19
C THR A 121 -9.32 -3.32 10.51
N SER A 122 -8.02 -3.52 10.66
CA SER A 122 -7.46 -4.07 11.90
C SER A 122 -6.04 -3.55 12.13
N VAL A 123 -5.66 -3.47 13.40
CA VAL A 123 -4.28 -3.16 13.78
C VAL A 123 -3.51 -4.47 13.87
N VAL A 124 -2.38 -4.56 13.20
CA VAL A 124 -1.48 -5.70 13.23
C VAL A 124 -0.08 -5.24 13.61
N THR A 125 0.75 -6.16 14.07
CA THR A 125 2.13 -5.84 14.45
C THR A 125 3.09 -6.53 13.50
N ALA A 126 4.02 -5.77 12.92
CA ALA A 126 5.10 -6.29 12.10
C ALA A 126 6.31 -6.65 12.96
N ASP A 127 7.13 -7.58 12.46
CA ASP A 127 8.39 -7.95 13.10
C ASP A 127 9.43 -6.87 12.81
N SER A 128 9.72 -6.05 13.81
CA SER A 128 10.66 -4.94 13.67
C SER A 128 12.09 -5.41 13.42
N GLU A 129 12.49 -6.56 13.94
CA GLU A 129 13.83 -7.11 13.70
C GLU A 129 14.00 -7.50 12.24
N ALA A 130 12.99 -8.11 11.63
CA ALA A 130 13.01 -8.48 10.22
C ALA A 130 13.09 -7.25 9.31
N LEU A 131 12.46 -6.13 9.69
CA LEU A 131 12.51 -4.88 8.92
C LEU A 131 13.85 -4.14 9.08
N ALA A 132 14.55 -4.33 10.19
CA ALA A 132 15.77 -3.58 10.52
C ALA A 132 17.05 -4.22 9.97
N THR A 133 16.96 -5.21 9.10
CA THR A 133 18.14 -5.88 8.52
C THR A 133 18.56 -5.24 7.20
N ASP A 134 19.74 -5.64 6.69
CA ASP A 134 20.23 -5.20 5.37
C ASP A 134 19.32 -5.71 4.24
N THR A 135 18.59 -6.80 4.47
CA THR A 135 17.59 -7.34 3.56
C THR A 135 16.22 -7.31 4.25
N PRO A 136 15.58 -6.12 4.33
CA PRO A 136 14.34 -5.99 5.09
C PRO A 136 13.23 -6.87 4.54
N ALA A 137 12.50 -7.52 5.46
CA ALA A 137 11.34 -8.34 5.14
C ALA A 137 10.15 -7.87 5.99
N LEU A 138 8.98 -7.76 5.37
CA LEU A 138 7.77 -7.40 6.08
C LEU A 138 7.04 -8.67 6.53
N LEU A 139 7.24 -9.02 7.79
CA LEU A 139 6.64 -10.20 8.41
C LEU A 139 5.70 -9.75 9.54
N LEU A 140 4.50 -10.31 9.56
CA LEU A 140 3.62 -10.14 10.71
C LEU A 140 4.11 -11.04 11.85
N VAL A 141 3.95 -10.59 13.10
CA VAL A 141 4.25 -11.45 14.24
C VAL A 141 3.29 -12.67 14.23
N PRO A 142 3.68 -13.84 14.79
CA PRO A 142 2.92 -15.09 14.59
C PRO A 142 1.44 -15.00 14.93
N LYS A 143 1.06 -14.30 15.99
CA LYS A 143 -0.33 -14.11 16.38
C LYS A 143 -1.16 -13.44 15.28
N PHE A 144 -0.64 -12.37 14.69
CA PHE A 144 -1.34 -11.62 13.65
C PHE A 144 -1.25 -12.31 12.29
N ARG A 145 -0.19 -13.09 12.06
CA ARG A 145 -0.07 -13.91 10.85
C ARG A 145 -1.17 -14.95 10.77
N LEU A 146 -1.47 -15.63 11.87
CA LEU A 146 -2.57 -16.59 11.92
C LEU A 146 -3.92 -15.93 11.65
N PHE A 147 -4.15 -14.77 12.25
CA PHE A 147 -5.35 -13.99 11.99
C PHE A 147 -5.45 -13.59 10.51
N TYR A 148 -4.35 -13.10 9.95
CA TYR A 148 -4.28 -12.68 8.55
C TYR A 148 -4.57 -13.85 7.61
N GLU A 149 -3.95 -15.02 7.84
CA GLU A 149 -4.16 -16.20 7.00
C GLU A 149 -5.62 -16.66 7.01
N ALA A 150 -6.24 -16.68 8.18
CA ALA A 150 -7.65 -17.04 8.31
C ALA A 150 -8.54 -16.05 7.55
N HIS A 151 -8.26 -14.74 7.67
CA HIS A 151 -9.01 -13.69 7.00
C HIS A 151 -8.83 -13.74 5.48
N LYS A 152 -7.61 -14.00 5.02
CA LYS A 152 -7.26 -14.15 3.61
C LYS A 152 -8.03 -15.32 2.99
N GLU A 153 -8.10 -16.46 3.66
CA GLU A 153 -8.86 -17.62 3.17
C GLU A 153 -10.35 -17.28 3.04
N ALA A 154 -10.93 -16.62 4.03
CA ALA A 154 -12.33 -16.21 4.00
C ALA A 154 -12.61 -15.23 2.84
N THR A 155 -11.69 -14.30 2.58
CA THR A 155 -11.82 -13.30 1.51
C THR A 155 -11.67 -13.93 0.13
N LEU A 156 -10.80 -14.94 -0.01
CA LEU A 156 -10.51 -15.62 -1.29
C LEU A 156 -11.41 -16.81 -1.55
N ALA A 157 -12.19 -17.24 -0.56
CA ALA A 157 -13.13 -18.36 -0.75
C ALA A 157 -14.14 -18.01 -1.85
N PRO A 158 -14.38 -18.92 -2.81
CA PRO A 158 -15.38 -18.67 -3.84
C PRO A 158 -16.74 -18.49 -3.18
N THR A 159 -17.35 -17.34 -3.41
CA THR A 159 -18.75 -17.12 -3.06
C THR A 159 -19.57 -17.94 -4.06
N GLY A 160 -19.95 -19.11 -3.62
CA GLY A 160 -20.77 -20.01 -4.40
C GLY A 160 -22.16 -19.47 -4.64
#